data_ebfe76f1dca3c5296f72f0b3f4c316c3
#
_entry.id   ebfe76f1dca3c5296f72f0b3f4c316c3
#
_cell.length_a   1.000
_cell.length_b   1.000
_cell.length_c   1.000
_cell.angle_alpha   90.00
_cell.angle_beta   90.00
_cell.angle_gamma   90.00
#
_symmetry.space_group_name_H-M   'P 1'
#
loop_
_entity.id
_entity.type
_entity.pdbx_description
1 polymer ?
#
loop_
_entity_poly.entity_id
_entity_poly.type
_entity_poly.pdbx_seq_one_letter_code
_entity_poly.pdbx_strand_id
1 'polypeptide(L)'
;MAGITAAARAAIGAELVPEWEPPMPPPAKAGMPPTVQPGAAAVYLPACVNRIFGRDTEGLAAGDPLAPGSLPEALVAVSLRAGKPVWIPTDVAGSCCGTPWVSKGYRDGAAWMVNSTVEDLWRWSDGGRLPVVIDASSCTHGLLEAAERLNAPNAERLAAMTILDSVAWAADHLLPDLEVGERIGSAVIHPTCSGTHLGLNGELERLAAALADEVVVPDEATCCGFAGDRGFLHPELSASATAGEASQVAAANGDAHICANRTCEIGLTRATGESYESFVYLLERLTR
;
A
#
# COMPACT_ATOMS: atom_id res chain seq x y z
N MET A 1 13.48 16.01 -14.30
CA MET A 1 12.04 16.10 -14.02
C MET A 1 11.68 17.35 -13.21
N ALA A 2 12.37 17.68 -12.12
CA ALA A 2 12.07 18.85 -11.27
C ALA A 2 11.93 20.18 -12.04
N GLY A 3 12.83 20.50 -12.98
CA GLY A 3 12.73 21.72 -13.79
C GLY A 3 11.52 21.77 -14.72
N ILE A 4 11.08 20.62 -15.23
CA ILE A 4 9.89 20.54 -16.11
C ILE A 4 8.61 20.77 -15.29
N THR A 5 8.50 20.14 -14.12
CA THR A 5 7.34 20.33 -13.24
C THR A 5 7.29 21.74 -12.68
N ALA A 6 8.42 22.34 -12.32
CA ALA A 6 8.47 23.74 -11.88
C ALA A 6 7.99 24.72 -12.96
N ALA A 7 8.43 24.53 -14.21
CA ALA A 7 7.95 25.34 -15.33
C ALA A 7 6.45 25.13 -15.61
N ALA A 8 5.97 23.90 -15.54
CA ALA A 8 4.56 23.59 -15.71
C ALA A 8 3.70 24.18 -14.57
N ARG A 9 4.16 24.11 -13.31
CA ARG A 9 3.49 24.76 -12.15
C ARG A 9 3.36 26.26 -12.33
N ALA A 10 4.41 26.92 -12.82
CA ALA A 10 4.39 28.36 -13.10
C ALA A 10 3.42 28.73 -14.22
N ALA A 11 3.24 27.85 -15.24
CA ALA A 11 2.40 28.14 -16.41
C ALA A 11 0.93 27.75 -16.21
N ILE A 12 0.66 26.63 -15.54
CA ILE A 12 -0.68 26.02 -15.43
C ILE A 12 -1.27 26.18 -14.03
N GLY A 13 -0.43 26.35 -13.02
CA GLY A 13 -0.82 26.51 -11.62
C GLY A 13 -0.36 25.36 -10.71
N ALA A 14 0.00 25.70 -9.49
CA ALA A 14 0.46 24.74 -8.48
C ALA A 14 -0.62 23.73 -8.05
N GLU A 15 -1.88 24.10 -8.13
CA GLU A 15 -3.03 23.27 -7.79
C GLU A 15 -3.28 22.11 -8.78
N LEU A 16 -2.70 22.19 -9.98
CA LEU A 16 -2.94 21.22 -11.05
C LEU A 16 -1.70 20.37 -11.38
N VAL A 17 -0.53 20.87 -11.06
CA VAL A 17 0.74 20.20 -11.41
C VAL A 17 1.46 19.78 -10.14
N PRO A 18 1.67 18.47 -9.92
CA PRO A 18 2.44 17.97 -8.80
C PRO A 18 3.86 18.52 -8.76
N GLU A 19 4.38 18.78 -7.57
CA GLU A 19 5.78 19.09 -7.39
C GLU A 19 6.61 17.80 -7.41
N TRP A 20 7.66 17.81 -8.25
CA TRP A 20 8.59 16.71 -8.28
C TRP A 20 9.73 17.02 -7.31
N GLU A 21 9.65 16.45 -6.12
CA GLU A 21 10.70 16.54 -5.09
C GLU A 21 11.37 15.18 -4.89
N PRO A 22 12.69 15.10 -4.78
CA PRO A 22 13.36 13.90 -4.29
C PRO A 22 13.02 13.68 -2.78
N PRO A 23 12.93 12.42 -2.31
CA PRO A 23 12.92 11.21 -3.12
C PRO A 23 11.51 10.86 -3.65
N MET A 24 11.38 10.79 -4.96
CA MET A 24 10.18 10.21 -5.59
C MET A 24 10.48 8.78 -5.99
N PRO A 25 9.59 7.82 -5.70
CA PRO A 25 9.79 6.45 -6.15
C PRO A 25 9.91 6.38 -7.68
N PRO A 26 10.72 5.44 -8.21
CA PRO A 26 10.77 5.21 -9.64
C PRO A 26 9.41 4.72 -10.16
N PRO A 27 9.15 4.80 -11.48
CA PRO A 27 7.97 4.19 -12.05
C PRO A 27 8.01 2.67 -11.86
N ALA A 28 6.85 2.06 -11.61
CA ALA A 28 6.75 0.60 -11.62
C ALA A 28 7.10 0.05 -13.01
N LYS A 29 7.67 -1.15 -13.06
CA LYS A 29 7.85 -1.87 -14.31
C LYS A 29 6.51 -2.08 -15.00
N ALA A 30 6.52 -2.05 -16.33
CA ALA A 30 5.29 -2.32 -17.09
C ALA A 30 4.82 -3.77 -16.88
N GLY A 31 3.53 -3.92 -16.64
CA GLY A 31 2.88 -5.21 -16.44
C GLY A 31 2.85 -5.68 -14.98
N MET A 32 2.01 -6.68 -14.73
CA MET A 32 1.90 -7.34 -13.43
C MET A 32 2.72 -8.64 -13.45
N PRO A 33 3.20 -9.13 -12.29
CA PRO A 33 3.81 -10.44 -12.22
C PRO A 33 2.85 -11.52 -12.72
N PRO A 34 3.35 -12.54 -13.44
CA PRO A 34 2.50 -13.61 -13.95
C PRO A 34 1.94 -14.43 -12.80
N THR A 35 0.62 -14.63 -12.81
CA THR A 35 -0.11 -15.44 -11.83
C THR A 35 -1.17 -16.28 -12.54
N VAL A 36 -1.65 -17.34 -11.90
CA VAL A 36 -2.68 -18.20 -12.45
C VAL A 36 -3.87 -18.33 -11.49
N GLN A 37 -5.08 -18.37 -12.03
CA GLN A 37 -6.30 -18.52 -11.24
C GLN A 37 -6.47 -19.91 -10.64
N PRO A 38 -6.23 -21.02 -11.37
CA PRO A 38 -6.39 -22.36 -10.82
C PRO A 38 -5.51 -22.59 -9.59
N GLY A 39 -6.14 -22.93 -8.46
CA GLY A 39 -5.42 -23.16 -7.20
C GLY A 39 -5.06 -21.91 -6.42
N ALA A 40 -5.48 -20.72 -6.87
CA ALA A 40 -5.28 -19.50 -6.10
C ALA A 40 -6.05 -19.54 -4.78
N ALA A 41 -5.39 -19.10 -3.70
CA ALA A 41 -5.98 -18.96 -2.38
C ALA A 41 -6.77 -17.65 -2.24
N ALA A 42 -6.43 -16.63 -3.03
CA ALA A 42 -7.11 -15.35 -3.06
C ALA A 42 -6.99 -14.67 -4.43
N VAL A 43 -7.92 -13.76 -4.71
CA VAL A 43 -7.76 -12.74 -5.76
C VAL A 43 -6.93 -11.61 -5.19
N TYR A 44 -5.94 -11.14 -5.93
CA TYR A 44 -5.16 -9.98 -5.53
C TYR A 44 -5.49 -8.77 -6.41
N LEU A 45 -6.00 -7.71 -5.79
CA LEU A 45 -6.20 -6.40 -6.40
C LEU A 45 -5.04 -5.47 -6.00
N PRO A 46 -3.97 -5.36 -6.79
CA PRO A 46 -2.93 -4.38 -6.53
C PRO A 46 -3.49 -2.97 -6.60
N ALA A 47 -3.27 -2.16 -5.58
CA ALA A 47 -3.69 -0.76 -5.58
C ALA A 47 -3.07 0.00 -6.76
N CYS A 48 -3.82 0.95 -7.33
CA CYS A 48 -3.35 1.71 -8.49
C CYS A 48 -2.01 2.43 -8.20
N VAL A 49 -1.81 2.91 -6.99
CA VAL A 49 -0.57 3.57 -6.56
C VAL A 49 0.63 2.62 -6.61
N ASN A 50 0.45 1.34 -6.26
CA ASN A 50 1.49 0.30 -6.32
C ASN A 50 1.71 -0.26 -7.73
N ARG A 51 0.79 0.00 -8.64
CA ARG A 51 0.95 -0.24 -10.08
C ARG A 51 1.67 0.91 -10.80
N ILE A 52 1.68 2.10 -10.21
CA ILE A 52 2.31 3.32 -10.77
C ILE A 52 3.74 3.49 -10.25
N PHE A 53 3.94 3.33 -8.94
CA PHE A 53 5.24 3.52 -8.30
C PHE A 53 5.92 2.18 -8.03
N GLY A 54 7.15 2.04 -8.53
CA GLY A 54 8.05 0.94 -8.23
C GLY A 54 8.75 1.12 -6.89
N ARG A 55 9.58 0.13 -6.53
CA ARG A 55 10.45 0.18 -5.37
C ARG A 55 11.70 1.00 -5.71
N ASP A 56 12.10 1.88 -4.82
CA ASP A 56 13.44 2.46 -4.89
C ASP A 56 14.46 1.40 -4.45
N THR A 57 15.27 0.96 -5.39
CA THR A 57 16.30 -0.05 -5.15
C THR A 57 17.69 0.56 -5.03
N GLU A 58 17.86 1.88 -5.23
CA GLU A 58 19.18 2.52 -5.18
C GLU A 58 19.74 2.59 -3.74
N GLY A 59 18.88 2.63 -2.73
CA GLY A 59 19.24 2.60 -1.30
C GLY A 59 19.33 1.19 -0.70
N LEU A 60 18.86 0.16 -1.40
CA LEU A 60 19.04 -1.22 -0.98
C LEU A 60 20.51 -1.61 -1.14
N ALA A 61 21.05 -2.39 -0.20
CA ALA A 61 22.42 -2.90 -0.26
C ALA A 61 22.71 -3.34 -1.69
N ALA A 62 23.61 -2.62 -2.36
CA ALA A 62 23.88 -2.78 -3.78
C ALA A 62 24.15 -4.26 -4.07
N GLY A 63 23.19 -4.92 -4.74
CA GLY A 63 23.39 -6.27 -5.24
C GLY A 63 22.49 -7.38 -4.73
N ASP A 64 21.28 -7.10 -4.19
CA ASP A 64 20.31 -8.17 -4.03
C ASP A 64 19.59 -8.45 -5.38
N PRO A 65 20.05 -9.41 -6.21
CA PRO A 65 19.48 -9.67 -7.52
C PRO A 65 18.08 -10.29 -7.44
N LEU A 66 17.67 -10.72 -6.23
CA LEU A 66 16.38 -11.34 -5.96
C LEU A 66 15.37 -10.34 -5.39
N ALA A 67 15.78 -9.09 -5.13
CA ALA A 67 14.88 -8.07 -4.59
C ALA A 67 13.75 -7.77 -5.57
N PRO A 68 12.46 -7.91 -5.15
CA PRO A 68 11.33 -7.57 -6.00
C PRO A 68 11.35 -6.06 -6.34
N GLY A 69 11.13 -5.75 -7.60
CA GLY A 69 11.12 -4.37 -8.09
C GLY A 69 9.79 -3.67 -7.87
N SER A 70 8.77 -4.38 -7.42
CA SER A 70 7.43 -3.83 -7.15
C SER A 70 6.74 -4.56 -5.99
N LEU A 71 5.79 -3.88 -5.35
CA LEU A 71 5.01 -4.49 -4.28
C LEU A 71 4.17 -5.69 -4.75
N PRO A 72 3.55 -5.67 -5.95
CA PRO A 72 2.90 -6.86 -6.48
C PRO A 72 3.83 -8.06 -6.65
N GLU A 73 5.07 -7.86 -7.09
CA GLU A 73 6.06 -8.95 -7.18
C GLU A 73 6.37 -9.54 -5.78
N ALA A 74 6.57 -8.68 -4.78
CA ALA A 74 6.85 -9.10 -3.41
C ALA A 74 5.69 -9.89 -2.79
N LEU A 75 4.46 -9.38 -2.91
CA LEU A 75 3.29 -10.04 -2.33
C LEU A 75 2.98 -11.39 -3.00
N VAL A 76 3.14 -11.47 -4.32
CA VAL A 76 3.00 -12.74 -5.06
C VAL A 76 4.06 -13.74 -4.60
N ALA A 77 5.32 -13.33 -4.48
CA ALA A 77 6.43 -14.20 -4.07
C ALA A 77 6.23 -14.74 -2.65
N VAL A 78 5.91 -13.88 -1.68
CA VAL A 78 5.73 -14.30 -0.29
C VAL A 78 4.46 -15.17 -0.13
N SER A 79 3.38 -14.84 -0.82
CA SER A 79 2.15 -15.65 -0.80
C SER A 79 2.38 -17.05 -1.40
N LEU A 80 3.14 -17.14 -2.48
CA LEU A 80 3.51 -18.44 -3.08
C LEU A 80 4.37 -19.28 -2.10
N ARG A 81 5.34 -18.63 -1.44
CA ARG A 81 6.23 -19.27 -0.45
C ARG A 81 5.45 -19.84 0.74
N ALA A 82 4.43 -19.13 1.20
CA ALA A 82 3.52 -19.58 2.26
C ALA A 82 2.52 -20.66 1.79
N GLY A 83 2.59 -21.13 0.54
CA GLY A 83 1.62 -22.09 -0.01
C GLY A 83 0.22 -21.50 -0.21
N LYS A 84 0.08 -20.18 -0.25
CA LYS A 84 -1.17 -19.43 -0.45
C LYS A 84 -1.10 -18.55 -1.72
N PRO A 85 -0.93 -19.14 -2.91
CA PRO A 85 -0.75 -18.37 -4.13
C PRO A 85 -1.92 -17.41 -4.37
N VAL A 86 -1.61 -16.19 -4.76
CA VAL A 86 -2.61 -15.18 -5.13
C VAL A 86 -2.69 -15.05 -6.65
N TRP A 87 -3.86 -14.69 -7.15
CA TRP A 87 -4.10 -14.45 -8.56
C TRP A 87 -4.43 -13.00 -8.84
N ILE A 88 -3.67 -12.38 -9.75
CA ILE A 88 -3.95 -11.04 -10.28
C ILE A 88 -4.69 -11.21 -11.61
N PRO A 89 -5.93 -10.72 -11.74
CA PRO A 89 -6.68 -10.77 -13.01
C PRO A 89 -5.97 -9.96 -14.10
N THR A 90 -6.02 -10.45 -15.33
CA THR A 90 -5.36 -9.81 -16.48
C THR A 90 -5.96 -8.45 -16.85
N ASP A 91 -7.20 -8.21 -16.47
CA ASP A 91 -7.97 -6.98 -16.70
C ASP A 91 -8.01 -6.05 -15.48
N VAL A 92 -7.15 -6.28 -14.49
CA VAL A 92 -7.06 -5.49 -13.24
C VAL A 92 -6.74 -3.99 -13.46
N ALA A 93 -6.17 -3.63 -14.61
CA ALA A 93 -5.67 -2.29 -14.88
C ALA A 93 -6.74 -1.18 -14.79
N GLY A 94 -8.00 -1.52 -15.11
CA GLY A 94 -9.13 -0.59 -15.07
C GLY A 94 -9.73 -0.35 -13.69
N SER A 95 -9.43 -1.20 -12.70
CA SER A 95 -10.11 -1.20 -11.41
C SER A 95 -9.41 -0.30 -10.39
N CYS A 96 -10.20 0.37 -9.55
CA CYS A 96 -9.75 1.28 -8.50
C CYS A 96 -10.78 1.35 -7.37
N CYS A 97 -10.32 1.49 -6.13
CA CYS A 97 -11.19 1.64 -4.95
C CYS A 97 -12.09 2.89 -4.97
N GLY A 98 -11.81 3.85 -5.86
CA GLY A 98 -12.58 5.10 -5.94
C GLY A 98 -12.13 6.20 -4.97
N THR A 99 -11.26 5.93 -4.01
CA THR A 99 -10.81 6.89 -3.00
C THR A 99 -10.27 8.22 -3.59
N PRO A 100 -9.46 8.25 -4.68
CA PRO A 100 -9.01 9.51 -5.27
C PRO A 100 -10.16 10.39 -5.78
N TRP A 101 -11.24 9.80 -6.27
CA TRP A 101 -12.44 10.52 -6.72
C TRP A 101 -13.18 11.13 -5.53
N VAL A 102 -13.32 10.35 -4.43
CA VAL A 102 -13.96 10.81 -3.19
C VAL A 102 -13.20 11.98 -2.60
N SER A 103 -11.87 11.88 -2.49
CA SER A 103 -11.03 12.92 -1.90
C SER A 103 -11.09 14.25 -2.63
N LYS A 104 -11.44 14.24 -3.92
CA LYS A 104 -11.62 15.43 -4.78
C LYS A 104 -13.07 15.88 -4.93
N GLY A 105 -14.02 15.19 -4.29
CA GLY A 105 -15.44 15.53 -4.35
C GLY A 105 -16.16 15.11 -5.64
N TYR A 106 -15.55 14.30 -6.49
CA TYR A 106 -16.17 13.81 -7.74
C TYR A 106 -17.08 12.61 -7.44
N ARG A 107 -18.27 12.88 -6.92
CA ARG A 107 -19.22 11.87 -6.44
C ARG A 107 -19.65 10.87 -7.50
N ASP A 108 -20.03 11.36 -8.69
CA ASP A 108 -20.50 10.51 -9.78
C ASP A 108 -19.37 9.60 -10.31
N GLY A 109 -18.16 10.16 -10.45
CA GLY A 109 -16.97 9.39 -10.83
C GLY A 109 -16.60 8.34 -9.78
N ALA A 110 -16.70 8.67 -8.49
CA ALA A 110 -16.50 7.73 -7.39
C ALA A 110 -17.53 6.59 -7.42
N ALA A 111 -18.81 6.93 -7.60
CA ALA A 111 -19.88 5.93 -7.68
C ALA A 111 -19.71 5.01 -8.90
N TRP A 112 -19.42 5.57 -10.07
CA TRP A 112 -19.16 4.78 -11.27
C TRP A 112 -17.99 3.82 -11.08
N MET A 113 -16.86 4.33 -10.59
CA MET A 113 -15.64 3.56 -10.40
C MET A 113 -15.83 2.42 -9.41
N VAL A 114 -16.42 2.68 -8.25
CA VAL A 114 -16.57 1.65 -7.22
C VAL A 114 -17.58 0.58 -7.64
N ASN A 115 -18.65 0.94 -8.33
CA ASN A 115 -19.60 -0.04 -8.86
C ASN A 115 -18.94 -0.96 -9.90
N SER A 116 -18.20 -0.40 -10.85
CA SER A 116 -17.44 -1.18 -11.84
C SER A 116 -16.43 -2.11 -11.16
N THR A 117 -15.71 -1.60 -10.15
CA THR A 117 -14.72 -2.41 -9.42
C THR A 117 -15.38 -3.55 -8.63
N VAL A 118 -16.52 -3.31 -7.98
CA VAL A 118 -17.25 -4.37 -7.25
C VAL A 118 -17.77 -5.45 -8.22
N GLU A 119 -18.21 -5.09 -9.42
CA GLU A 119 -18.58 -6.05 -10.46
C GLU A 119 -17.40 -6.92 -10.89
N ASP A 120 -16.24 -6.31 -11.08
CA ASP A 120 -15.01 -7.02 -11.39
C ASP A 120 -14.60 -7.96 -10.26
N LEU A 121 -14.57 -7.47 -9.02
CA LEU A 121 -14.22 -8.27 -7.84
C LEU A 121 -15.17 -9.47 -7.67
N TRP A 122 -16.46 -9.27 -7.87
CA TRP A 122 -17.44 -10.34 -7.83
C TRP A 122 -17.16 -11.44 -8.88
N ARG A 123 -16.86 -11.02 -10.09
CA ARG A 123 -16.51 -11.93 -11.19
C ARG A 123 -15.20 -12.67 -10.93
N TRP A 124 -14.16 -11.94 -10.47
CA TRP A 124 -12.85 -12.52 -10.19
C TRP A 124 -12.86 -13.45 -8.99
N SER A 125 -13.60 -13.11 -7.95
CA SER A 125 -13.71 -13.93 -6.74
C SER A 125 -14.60 -15.16 -6.89
N ASP A 126 -15.14 -15.41 -8.09
CA ASP A 126 -16.09 -16.47 -8.34
C ASP A 126 -17.31 -16.37 -7.40
N GLY A 127 -17.97 -15.20 -7.45
CA GLY A 127 -19.14 -14.91 -6.62
C GLY A 127 -18.84 -14.83 -5.12
N GLY A 128 -17.66 -14.35 -4.75
CA GLY A 128 -17.23 -14.20 -3.35
C GLY A 128 -16.63 -15.48 -2.73
N ARG A 129 -16.42 -16.54 -3.52
CA ARG A 129 -15.83 -17.79 -3.05
C ARG A 129 -14.36 -17.63 -2.64
N LEU A 130 -13.58 -16.83 -3.40
CA LEU A 130 -12.22 -16.48 -3.08
C LEU A 130 -12.19 -15.15 -2.32
N PRO A 131 -11.44 -15.01 -1.24
CA PRO A 131 -11.20 -13.71 -0.64
C PRO A 131 -10.44 -12.79 -1.61
N VAL A 132 -10.62 -11.50 -1.45
CA VAL A 132 -9.90 -10.46 -2.22
C VAL A 132 -8.89 -9.79 -1.31
N VAL A 133 -7.63 -9.77 -1.72
CA VAL A 133 -6.53 -9.10 -1.00
C VAL A 133 -6.21 -7.78 -1.69
N ILE A 134 -6.08 -6.70 -0.91
CA ILE A 134 -5.73 -5.36 -1.39
C ILE A 134 -4.48 -4.89 -0.65
N ASP A 135 -3.49 -4.34 -1.35
CA ASP A 135 -2.16 -4.00 -0.84
C ASP A 135 -1.98 -2.52 -0.42
N ALA A 136 -3.07 -1.85 -0.13
CA ALA A 136 -3.04 -0.49 0.43
C ALA A 136 -4.24 -0.30 1.35
N SER A 137 -4.00 -0.07 2.64
CA SER A 137 -5.06 0.05 3.64
C SER A 137 -6.05 1.17 3.33
N SER A 138 -5.61 2.27 2.68
CA SER A 138 -6.52 3.31 2.20
C SER A 138 -7.49 2.83 1.11
N CYS A 139 -7.08 1.88 0.27
CA CYS A 139 -7.96 1.29 -0.75
C CYS A 139 -8.93 0.29 -0.13
N THR A 140 -8.46 -0.55 0.80
CA THR A 140 -9.30 -1.49 1.55
C THR A 140 -10.39 -0.75 2.31
N HIS A 141 -10.01 0.27 3.09
CA HIS A 141 -10.94 1.12 3.84
C HIS A 141 -11.92 1.83 2.90
N GLY A 142 -11.43 2.48 1.84
CA GLY A 142 -12.28 3.21 0.89
C GLY A 142 -13.29 2.34 0.15
N LEU A 143 -12.96 1.07 -0.11
CA LEU A 143 -13.89 0.10 -0.70
C LEU A 143 -14.95 -0.36 0.31
N LEU A 144 -14.56 -0.67 1.55
CA LEU A 144 -15.49 -1.08 2.58
C LEU A 144 -16.46 0.04 2.99
N GLU A 145 -16.04 1.30 2.94
CA GLU A 145 -16.84 2.50 3.19
C GLU A 145 -17.67 2.96 1.96
N ALA A 146 -17.73 2.14 0.91
CA ALA A 146 -18.37 2.53 -0.34
C ALA A 146 -19.89 2.35 -0.38
N ALA A 147 -20.52 1.80 0.67
CA ALA A 147 -21.93 1.37 0.67
C ALA A 147 -22.90 2.42 0.12
N GLU A 148 -22.77 3.69 0.51
CA GLU A 148 -23.65 4.79 0.03
C GLU A 148 -23.47 5.15 -1.46
N ARG A 149 -22.40 4.67 -2.09
CA ARG A 149 -22.05 4.94 -3.49
C ARG A 149 -22.37 3.76 -4.41
N LEU A 150 -22.74 2.62 -3.83
CA LEU A 150 -23.09 1.41 -4.58
C LEU A 150 -24.57 1.37 -4.93
N ASN A 151 -24.87 0.85 -6.11
CA ASN A 151 -26.22 0.39 -6.41
C ASN A 151 -26.56 -0.85 -5.57
N ALA A 152 -27.85 -1.15 -5.42
CA ALA A 152 -28.32 -2.24 -4.56
C ALA A 152 -27.67 -3.62 -4.89
N PRO A 153 -27.56 -4.06 -6.16
CA PRO A 153 -26.91 -5.32 -6.47
C PRO A 153 -25.43 -5.36 -6.06
N ASN A 154 -24.71 -4.26 -6.23
CA ASN A 154 -23.30 -4.21 -5.89
C ASN A 154 -23.06 -4.06 -4.37
N ALA A 155 -23.97 -3.44 -3.64
CA ALA A 155 -23.95 -3.44 -2.18
C ALA A 155 -24.10 -4.87 -1.63
N GLU A 156 -25.03 -5.67 -2.18
CA GLU A 156 -25.20 -7.08 -1.82
C GLU A 156 -23.96 -7.91 -2.17
N ARG A 157 -23.37 -7.70 -3.36
CA ARG A 157 -22.13 -8.38 -3.78
C ARG A 157 -20.97 -8.08 -2.84
N LEU A 158 -20.75 -6.80 -2.53
CA LEU A 158 -19.66 -6.40 -1.63
C LEU A 158 -19.84 -7.01 -0.23
N ALA A 159 -21.07 -7.01 0.29
CA ALA A 159 -21.37 -7.61 1.58
C ALA A 159 -21.18 -9.15 1.62
N ALA A 160 -21.28 -9.81 0.46
CA ALA A 160 -21.07 -11.25 0.34
C ALA A 160 -19.60 -11.66 0.08
N MET A 161 -18.72 -10.69 -0.24
CA MET A 161 -17.29 -10.94 -0.45
C MET A 161 -16.48 -10.77 0.83
N THR A 162 -15.42 -11.55 0.95
CA THR A 162 -14.39 -11.33 1.98
C THR A 162 -13.31 -10.42 1.38
N ILE A 163 -13.21 -9.19 1.87
CA ILE A 163 -12.17 -8.23 1.49
C ILE A 163 -11.15 -8.16 2.61
N LEU A 164 -9.89 -8.45 2.30
CA LEU A 164 -8.77 -8.45 3.22
C LEU A 164 -7.75 -7.39 2.83
N ASP A 165 -7.26 -6.67 3.81
CA ASP A 165 -6.04 -5.87 3.66
C ASP A 165 -4.81 -6.78 3.61
N SER A 166 -3.75 -6.36 2.92
CA SER A 166 -2.49 -7.11 2.87
C SER A 166 -1.86 -7.32 4.24
N VAL A 167 -2.11 -6.45 5.21
CA VAL A 167 -1.65 -6.60 6.59
C VAL A 167 -2.34 -7.81 7.25
N ALA A 168 -3.67 -7.89 7.19
CA ALA A 168 -4.42 -9.04 7.70
C ALA A 168 -4.06 -10.32 6.94
N TRP A 169 -3.96 -10.25 5.60
CA TRP A 169 -3.54 -11.38 4.78
C TRP A 169 -2.18 -11.91 5.20
N ALA A 170 -1.19 -11.05 5.36
CA ALA A 170 0.15 -11.46 5.75
C ALA A 170 0.20 -11.99 7.19
N ALA A 171 -0.45 -11.32 8.13
CA ALA A 171 -0.39 -11.69 9.54
C ALA A 171 -1.12 -13.00 9.86
N ASP A 172 -2.29 -13.22 9.24
CA ASP A 172 -3.17 -14.33 9.59
C ASP A 172 -3.04 -15.54 8.66
N HIS A 173 -2.65 -15.30 7.39
CA HIS A 173 -2.60 -16.36 6.39
C HIS A 173 -1.21 -16.69 5.87
N LEU A 174 -0.24 -15.77 5.93
CA LEU A 174 1.10 -16.05 5.43
C LEU A 174 2.09 -16.36 6.55
N LEU A 175 2.18 -15.48 7.55
CA LEU A 175 3.17 -15.58 8.61
C LEU A 175 3.18 -16.96 9.33
N PRO A 176 2.04 -17.61 9.60
CA PRO A 176 2.04 -18.92 10.25
C PRO A 176 2.70 -20.04 9.44
N ASP A 177 2.77 -19.88 8.11
CA ASP A 177 3.31 -20.88 7.18
C ASP A 177 4.69 -20.45 6.60
N LEU A 178 5.29 -19.38 7.13
CA LEU A 178 6.59 -18.87 6.72
C LEU A 178 7.65 -19.12 7.79
N GLU A 179 8.82 -19.51 7.35
CA GLU A 179 10.01 -19.53 8.20
C GLU A 179 10.73 -18.18 8.08
N VAL A 180 10.83 -17.46 9.21
CA VAL A 180 11.60 -16.23 9.28
C VAL A 180 13.06 -16.59 9.54
N GLY A 181 13.95 -16.12 8.68
CA GLY A 181 15.39 -16.30 8.82
C GLY A 181 15.99 -15.39 9.91
N GLU A 182 17.13 -14.79 9.63
CA GLU A 182 17.76 -13.85 10.56
C GLU A 182 16.93 -12.57 10.67
N ARG A 183 16.47 -12.27 11.89
CA ARG A 183 15.70 -11.07 12.20
C ARG A 183 16.61 -9.84 12.16
N ILE A 184 16.04 -8.69 11.85
CA ILE A 184 16.74 -7.40 12.00
C ILE A 184 16.71 -6.94 13.45
N GLY A 185 17.60 -6.03 13.84
CA GLY A 185 17.67 -5.51 15.22
C GLY A 185 16.42 -4.71 15.58
N SER A 186 16.00 -3.77 14.71
CA SER A 186 14.86 -2.90 15.01
C SER A 186 14.05 -2.52 13.78
N ALA A 187 12.72 -2.39 13.96
CA ALA A 187 11.80 -1.88 12.97
C ALA A 187 10.98 -0.72 13.55
N VAL A 188 10.98 0.41 12.85
CA VAL A 188 10.08 1.54 13.12
C VAL A 188 8.85 1.38 12.24
N ILE A 189 7.67 1.34 12.84
CA ILE A 189 6.42 1.16 12.10
C ILE A 189 5.56 2.42 12.16
N HIS A 190 4.93 2.78 11.05
CA HIS A 190 3.91 3.80 10.99
C HIS A 190 2.53 3.17 10.82
N PRO A 191 1.69 3.16 11.87
CA PRO A 191 0.29 2.76 11.76
C PRO A 191 -0.46 3.78 10.90
N THR A 192 -0.90 3.37 9.71
CA THR A 192 -1.65 4.28 8.84
C THR A 192 -3.02 4.60 9.42
N CYS A 193 -3.55 5.81 9.19
CA CYS A 193 -4.89 6.17 9.65
C CYS A 193 -5.96 5.19 9.13
N SER A 194 -5.85 4.74 7.87
CA SER A 194 -6.76 3.74 7.32
C SER A 194 -6.57 2.35 7.96
N GLY A 195 -5.34 1.95 8.28
CA GLY A 195 -5.06 0.72 9.03
C GLY A 195 -5.68 0.76 10.42
N THR A 196 -5.57 1.90 11.11
CA THR A 196 -6.22 2.12 12.42
C THR A 196 -7.75 2.02 12.32
N HIS A 197 -8.36 2.63 11.30
CA HIS A 197 -9.80 2.49 11.06
C HIS A 197 -10.25 1.06 10.75
N LEU A 198 -9.37 0.27 10.13
CA LEU A 198 -9.61 -1.15 9.85
C LEU A 198 -9.28 -2.06 11.04
N GLY A 199 -8.73 -1.53 12.14
CA GLY A 199 -8.34 -2.29 13.32
C GLY A 199 -7.07 -3.13 13.13
N LEU A 200 -6.17 -2.76 12.20
CA LEU A 200 -5.03 -3.56 11.77
C LEU A 200 -3.70 -3.24 12.47
N ASN A 201 -3.70 -2.35 13.46
CA ASN A 201 -2.45 -1.96 14.13
C ASN A 201 -1.79 -3.17 14.83
N GLY A 202 -2.58 -4.00 15.51
CA GLY A 202 -2.07 -5.20 16.18
C GLY A 202 -1.47 -6.23 15.22
N GLU A 203 -2.06 -6.41 14.04
CA GLU A 203 -1.55 -7.29 13.00
C GLU A 203 -0.24 -6.75 12.42
N LEU A 204 -0.13 -5.44 12.21
CA LEU A 204 1.10 -4.80 11.73
C LEU A 204 2.22 -4.92 12.77
N GLU A 205 1.93 -4.69 14.06
CA GLU A 205 2.87 -4.88 15.15
C GLU A 205 3.32 -6.35 15.26
N ARG A 206 2.39 -7.30 15.14
CA ARG A 206 2.70 -8.75 15.14
C ARG A 206 3.63 -9.14 13.99
N LEU A 207 3.39 -8.61 12.79
CA LEU A 207 4.27 -8.81 11.64
C LEU A 207 5.67 -8.24 11.92
N ALA A 208 5.75 -7.01 12.39
CA ALA A 208 7.02 -6.36 12.72
C ALA A 208 7.78 -7.14 13.82
N ALA A 209 7.08 -7.59 14.87
CA ALA A 209 7.68 -8.38 15.96
C ALA A 209 8.17 -9.77 15.52
N ALA A 210 7.62 -10.33 14.45
CA ALA A 210 8.16 -11.56 13.86
C ALA A 210 9.45 -11.31 13.07
N LEU A 211 9.66 -10.10 12.56
CA LEU A 211 10.75 -9.74 11.65
C LEU A 211 11.89 -8.97 12.31
N ALA A 212 11.65 -8.34 13.47
CA ALA A 212 12.62 -7.52 14.19
C ALA A 212 12.68 -7.89 15.67
N ASP A 213 13.84 -7.68 16.31
CA ASP A 213 14.01 -7.90 17.75
C ASP A 213 13.35 -6.82 18.57
N GLU A 214 13.36 -5.58 18.06
CA GLU A 214 12.69 -4.42 18.64
C GLU A 214 11.73 -3.81 17.65
N VAL A 215 10.53 -3.44 18.13
CA VAL A 215 9.52 -2.73 17.35
C VAL A 215 9.25 -1.38 17.99
N VAL A 216 9.43 -0.32 17.23
CA VAL A 216 9.19 1.06 17.66
C VAL A 216 7.98 1.60 16.93
N VAL A 217 6.96 2.02 17.70
CA VAL A 217 5.82 2.79 17.21
C VAL A 217 5.98 4.20 17.76
N PRO A 218 6.24 5.21 16.92
CA PRO A 218 6.32 6.59 17.41
C PRO A 218 5.01 7.04 18.06
N ASP A 219 5.06 7.64 19.24
CA ASP A 219 3.87 8.12 19.97
C ASP A 219 3.10 9.20 19.17
N GLU A 220 3.84 9.97 18.36
CA GLU A 220 3.29 11.01 17.49
C GLU A 220 2.85 10.49 16.10
N ALA A 221 2.92 9.17 15.88
CA ALA A 221 2.44 8.57 14.65
C ALA A 221 0.92 8.70 14.55
N THR A 222 0.46 9.55 13.64
CA THR A 222 -0.96 9.81 13.41
C THR A 222 -1.27 9.70 11.92
N CYS A 223 -1.57 10.81 11.26
CA CYS A 223 -1.82 10.84 9.82
C CYS A 223 -0.60 11.40 9.10
N CYS A 224 -0.12 10.70 8.07
CA CYS A 224 0.99 11.19 7.24
C CYS A 224 0.68 12.49 6.46
N GLY A 225 -0.55 13.01 6.53
CA GLY A 225 -0.98 14.24 5.87
C GLY A 225 -1.02 14.17 4.34
N PHE A 226 -0.73 13.00 3.74
CA PHE A 226 -0.65 12.88 2.28
C PHE A 226 -2.03 12.92 1.60
N ALA A 227 -3.09 12.42 2.27
CA ALA A 227 -4.48 12.52 1.84
C ALA A 227 -4.72 12.15 0.36
N GLY A 228 -4.37 10.93 -0.02
CA GLY A 228 -4.45 10.45 -1.40
C GLY A 228 -3.31 11.01 -2.26
N ASP A 229 -3.59 11.98 -3.12
CA ASP A 229 -2.60 12.64 -3.99
C ASP A 229 -2.29 14.10 -3.59
N ARG A 230 -2.91 14.60 -2.52
CA ARG A 230 -2.72 15.99 -2.07
C ARG A 230 -1.28 16.29 -1.67
N GLY A 231 -0.59 15.33 -1.07
CA GLY A 231 0.81 15.49 -0.69
C GLY A 231 1.77 15.70 -1.87
N PHE A 232 1.33 15.44 -3.11
CA PHE A 232 2.09 15.82 -4.31
C PHE A 232 1.87 17.28 -4.71
N LEU A 233 0.73 17.87 -4.35
CA LEU A 233 0.37 19.26 -4.66
C LEU A 233 0.75 20.18 -3.50
N HIS A 234 0.60 19.70 -2.27
CA HIS A 234 0.74 20.41 -1.00
C HIS A 234 1.69 19.65 -0.04
N PRO A 235 2.99 19.56 -0.36
CA PRO A 235 3.95 18.83 0.49
C PRO A 235 4.06 19.42 1.91
N GLU A 236 3.74 20.70 2.08
CA GLU A 236 3.71 21.37 3.38
C GLU A 236 2.71 20.78 4.36
N LEU A 237 1.62 20.17 3.88
CA LEU A 237 0.63 19.49 4.72
C LEU A 237 1.23 18.22 5.33
N SER A 238 1.92 17.41 4.52
CA SER A 238 2.61 16.21 5.00
C SER A 238 3.74 16.58 5.96
N ALA A 239 4.56 17.57 5.61
CA ALA A 239 5.65 18.04 6.48
C ALA A 239 5.14 18.50 7.85
N SER A 240 4.04 19.25 7.89
CA SER A 240 3.42 19.68 9.15
C SER A 240 2.84 18.51 9.96
N ALA A 241 2.14 17.58 9.29
CA ALA A 241 1.48 16.46 9.96
C ALA A 241 2.47 15.45 10.56
N THR A 242 3.65 15.30 9.96
CA THR A 242 4.66 14.30 10.36
C THR A 242 5.82 14.87 11.18
N ALA A 243 5.80 16.16 11.51
CA ALA A 243 6.93 16.82 12.18
C ALA A 243 7.29 16.20 13.54
N GLY A 244 6.29 15.86 14.36
CA GLY A 244 6.48 15.19 15.66
C GLY A 244 7.04 13.79 15.49
N GLU A 245 6.42 13.00 14.62
CA GLU A 245 6.85 11.65 14.30
C GLU A 245 8.28 11.61 13.76
N ALA A 246 8.65 12.53 12.87
CA ALA A 246 10.00 12.59 12.31
C ALA A 246 11.09 12.73 13.37
N SER A 247 10.84 13.52 14.42
CA SER A 247 11.78 13.66 15.55
C SER A 247 11.96 12.36 16.33
N GLN A 248 10.89 11.60 16.53
CA GLN A 248 10.93 10.32 17.23
C GLN A 248 11.59 9.23 16.38
N VAL A 249 11.31 9.20 15.07
CA VAL A 249 11.96 8.29 14.11
C VAL A 249 13.47 8.50 14.10
N ALA A 250 13.94 9.76 14.04
CA ALA A 250 15.35 10.07 14.09
C ALA A 250 16.01 9.61 15.40
N ALA A 251 15.31 9.69 16.53
CA ALA A 251 15.79 9.22 17.82
C ALA A 251 15.84 7.69 17.92
N ALA A 252 14.92 6.99 17.26
CA ALA A 252 14.85 5.53 17.27
C ALA A 252 15.97 4.86 16.48
N ASN A 253 16.47 5.49 15.41
CA ASN A 253 17.55 4.97 14.56
C ASN A 253 17.35 3.51 14.16
N GLY A 254 16.17 3.18 13.63
CA GLY A 254 15.78 1.81 13.28
C GLY A 254 16.49 1.26 12.04
N ASP A 255 16.66 -0.06 12.00
CA ASP A 255 17.25 -0.77 10.83
C ASP A 255 16.28 -0.83 9.63
N ALA A 256 15.00 -0.73 9.88
CA ALA A 256 13.96 -0.65 8.85
C ALA A 256 12.80 0.26 9.28
N HIS A 257 12.20 0.91 8.29
CA HIS A 257 11.04 1.79 8.48
C HIS A 257 9.91 1.27 7.59
N ILE A 258 8.82 0.81 8.20
CA ILE A 258 7.76 0.09 7.48
C ILE A 258 6.38 0.73 7.68
N CYS A 259 5.57 0.59 6.65
CA CYS A 259 4.21 1.12 6.56
C CYS A 259 3.36 0.18 5.69
N ALA A 260 2.05 0.40 5.61
CA ALA A 260 1.12 -0.37 4.80
C ALA A 260 0.40 0.46 3.73
N ASN A 261 0.96 1.61 3.33
CA ASN A 261 0.32 2.48 2.35
C ASN A 261 1.34 3.35 1.61
N ARG A 262 1.44 3.18 0.30
CA ARG A 262 2.47 3.79 -0.55
C ARG A 262 2.57 5.31 -0.42
N THR A 263 1.45 6.01 -0.30
CA THR A 263 1.47 7.47 -0.17
C THR A 263 1.99 7.92 1.19
N CYS A 264 1.74 7.14 2.26
CA CYS A 264 2.34 7.38 3.56
C CYS A 264 3.85 7.12 3.52
N GLU A 265 4.31 6.05 2.86
CA GLU A 265 5.74 5.77 2.65
C GLU A 265 6.44 6.97 2.02
N ILE A 266 5.89 7.54 0.96
CA ILE A 266 6.44 8.73 0.28
C ILE A 266 6.48 9.93 1.22
N GLY A 267 5.41 10.21 1.94
CA GLY A 267 5.31 11.35 2.85
C GLY A 267 6.30 11.25 4.01
N LEU A 268 6.38 10.07 4.63
CA LEU A 268 7.29 9.80 5.74
C LEU A 268 8.76 9.82 5.30
N THR A 269 9.09 9.22 4.15
CA THR A 269 10.45 9.27 3.62
C THR A 269 10.92 10.70 3.40
N ARG A 270 10.04 11.59 2.90
CA ARG A 270 10.34 13.02 2.74
C ARG A 270 10.54 13.72 4.08
N ALA A 271 9.72 13.40 5.06
CA ALA A 271 9.71 14.08 6.34
C ALA A 271 10.87 13.65 7.26
N THR A 272 11.21 12.37 7.25
CA THR A 272 12.20 11.78 8.15
C THR A 272 13.60 11.70 7.54
N GLY A 273 13.69 11.62 6.22
CA GLY A 273 14.91 11.27 5.49
C GLY A 273 15.23 9.77 5.50
N GLU A 274 14.45 8.97 6.24
CA GLU A 274 14.56 7.52 6.29
C GLU A 274 13.72 6.86 5.19
N SER A 275 14.17 5.71 4.68
CA SER A 275 13.47 5.01 3.60
C SER A 275 12.30 4.20 4.15
N TYR A 276 11.10 4.76 4.14
CA TYR A 276 9.89 4.02 4.46
C TYR A 276 9.45 3.16 3.28
N GLU A 277 9.22 1.87 3.55
CA GLU A 277 8.72 0.92 2.55
C GLU A 277 7.58 0.04 3.11
N SER A 278 6.89 -0.68 2.21
CA SER A 278 5.88 -1.65 2.64
C SER A 278 6.52 -2.77 3.47
N PHE A 279 5.85 -3.14 4.57
CA PHE A 279 6.23 -4.29 5.40
C PHE A 279 6.39 -5.58 4.57
N VAL A 280 5.71 -5.69 3.43
CA VAL A 280 5.77 -6.87 2.54
C VAL A 280 7.18 -7.07 1.98
N TYR A 281 7.93 -6.00 1.71
CA TYR A 281 9.30 -6.12 1.24
C TYR A 281 10.23 -6.69 2.32
N LEU A 282 10.04 -6.27 3.57
CA LEU A 282 10.78 -6.82 4.70
C LEU A 282 10.42 -8.29 4.92
N LEU A 283 9.12 -8.63 4.92
CA LEU A 283 8.63 -10.00 5.05
C LEU A 283 9.19 -10.88 3.93
N GLU A 284 9.15 -10.43 2.68
CA GLU A 284 9.67 -11.16 1.54
C GLU A 284 11.17 -11.43 1.68
N ARG A 285 11.96 -10.44 2.07
CA ARG A 285 13.41 -10.56 2.24
C ARG A 285 13.78 -11.53 3.34
N LEU A 286 13.15 -11.46 4.52
CA LEU A 286 13.52 -12.25 5.68
C LEU A 286 12.95 -13.67 5.70
N THR A 287 12.13 -14.02 4.71
CA THR A 287 11.55 -15.36 4.56
C THR A 287 12.04 -16.11 3.31
N ARG A 288 13.07 -15.61 2.63
CA ARG A 288 13.69 -16.27 1.45
C ARG A 288 14.46 -17.53 1.76
#